data_ae205dda3812d9f3069dbf5ff6eef788
#
_entry.id   ae205dda3812d9f3069dbf5ff6eef788
#
_cell.length_a   1.000
_cell.length_b   1.000
_cell.length_c   1.000
_cell.angle_alpha   90.00
_cell.angle_beta   90.00
_cell.angle_gamma   90.00
#
_symmetry.space_group_name_H-M   'P 1'
#
loop_
_entity.id
_entity.type
_entity.pdbx_description
1 polymer ?
#
loop_
_entity_poly.entity_id
_entity_poly.type
_entity_poly.pdbx_seq_one_letter_code
_entity_poly.pdbx_strand_id
1 'polypeptide(L)' 'VGPICETGDFLAQNRLIGAQAGDLLAVRSAGAYAASMASNYNSRPRAAEVLVDDTGAAKLIRRRETLAEMLANEHNLL' A
#
# COMPACT_ATOMS: atom_id res chain seq x y z
N VAL A 1 5.78 -3.06 -12.61
CA VAL A 1 4.34 -2.75 -12.53
C VAL A 1 3.81 -3.21 -11.19
N GLY A 2 2.69 -2.63 -10.77
CA GLY A 2 1.95 -3.03 -9.58
C GLY A 2 0.82 -4.00 -9.92
N PRO A 3 0.05 -4.42 -8.90
CA PRO A 3 -1.03 -5.41 -9.06
C PRO A 3 -2.39 -4.80 -9.43
N ILE A 4 -2.47 -3.49 -9.64
CA ILE A 4 -3.74 -2.79 -9.85
C ILE A 4 -4.09 -2.75 -11.35
N CYS A 5 -5.35 -2.99 -11.68
CA CYS A 5 -5.86 -2.95 -13.05
C CYS A 5 -6.05 -1.50 -13.54
N GLU A 6 -4.94 -0.80 -13.69
CA GLU A 6 -4.89 0.60 -14.10
C GLU A 6 -3.59 0.86 -14.87
N THR A 7 -3.65 1.64 -15.95
CA THR A 7 -2.52 1.85 -16.86
C THR A 7 -1.34 2.61 -16.24
N GLY A 8 -1.59 3.40 -15.21
CA GLY A 8 -0.56 4.12 -14.47
C GLY A 8 0.08 3.32 -13.33
N ASP A 9 -0.31 2.06 -13.12
CA ASP A 9 0.21 1.24 -12.02
C ASP A 9 1.58 0.65 -12.36
N PHE A 10 2.57 1.49 -12.41
CA PHE A 10 3.97 1.10 -12.58
C PHE A 10 4.84 1.82 -11.54
N LEU A 11 5.86 1.13 -11.04
CA LEU A 11 6.77 1.67 -10.02
C LEU A 11 7.88 2.50 -10.64
N ALA A 12 8.40 2.09 -11.78
CA ALA A 12 9.43 2.81 -12.51
C ALA A 12 9.47 2.36 -13.98
N GLN A 13 10.00 3.20 -14.85
CA GLN A 13 10.22 2.89 -16.26
C GLN A 13 11.69 3.06 -16.61
N ASN A 14 12.20 2.19 -17.47
CA ASN A 14 13.57 2.26 -18.01
C ASN A 14 14.63 2.30 -16.90
N ARG A 15 14.45 1.48 -15.85
CA ARG A 15 15.38 1.36 -14.74
C ARG A 15 15.89 -0.07 -14.64
N LEU A 16 17.19 -0.20 -14.40
CA LEU A 16 17.80 -1.47 -14.04
C LEU A 16 17.80 -1.59 -12.51
N ILE A 17 17.28 -2.69 -12.01
CA ILE A 17 17.30 -3.03 -10.57
C ILE A 17 17.86 -4.42 -10.41
N GLY A 18 18.73 -4.61 -9.40
CA GLY A 18 19.30 -5.91 -9.07
C GLY A 18 18.39 -6.74 -8.17
N ALA A 19 17.09 -6.75 -8.47
CA ALA A 19 16.09 -7.45 -7.66
C ALA A 19 15.58 -8.69 -8.36
N GLN A 20 15.20 -9.69 -7.56
CA GLN A 20 14.60 -10.95 -8.01
C GLN A 20 13.18 -11.06 -7.47
N ALA A 21 12.38 -11.95 -8.05
CA ALA A 21 11.04 -12.23 -7.57
C ALA A 21 11.11 -12.67 -6.08
N GLY A 22 10.26 -12.06 -5.25
CA GLY A 22 10.24 -12.27 -3.81
C GLY A 22 11.04 -11.25 -3.00
N ASP A 23 11.87 -10.44 -3.63
CA ASP A 23 12.60 -9.38 -2.95
C ASP A 23 11.65 -8.25 -2.52
N LEU A 24 12.06 -7.53 -1.47
CA LEU A 24 11.35 -6.34 -1.01
C LEU A 24 11.92 -5.11 -1.71
N LEU A 25 11.01 -4.24 -2.15
CA LEU A 25 11.35 -2.96 -2.74
C LEU A 25 10.83 -1.83 -1.84
N ALA A 26 11.61 -0.77 -1.72
CA ALA A 26 11.20 0.43 -1.00
C ALA A 26 11.20 1.63 -1.97
N VAL A 27 10.05 2.29 -2.08
CA VAL A 27 9.93 3.57 -2.79
C VAL A 27 10.13 4.68 -1.78
N ARG A 28 11.21 5.42 -1.91
CA ARG A 28 11.56 6.51 -0.99
C ARG A 28 10.77 7.77 -1.31
N SER A 29 10.60 8.62 -0.30
CA SER A 29 9.93 9.93 -0.42
C SER A 29 8.50 9.85 -0.96
N ALA A 30 7.82 8.75 -0.69
CA ALA A 30 6.46 8.49 -1.18
C ALA A 30 5.37 8.71 -0.12
N GLY A 31 5.73 8.82 1.18
CA GLY A 31 4.78 8.75 2.28
C GLY A 31 3.74 9.85 2.31
N ALA A 32 4.09 11.07 1.89
CA ALA A 32 3.18 12.21 1.96
C ALA A 32 1.86 12.00 1.21
N TYR A 33 1.89 11.31 0.08
CA TYR A 33 0.72 11.05 -0.74
C TYR A 33 0.30 9.58 -0.75
N ALA A 34 1.18 8.67 -0.40
CA ALA A 34 0.92 7.24 -0.49
C ALA A 34 -0.30 6.82 0.35
N ALA A 35 -0.43 7.34 1.57
CA ALA A 35 -1.58 7.04 2.42
C ALA A 35 -2.84 7.80 2.02
N SER A 36 -2.72 9.13 1.75
CA SER A 36 -3.89 9.98 1.47
C SER A 36 -4.50 9.69 0.10
N MET A 37 -3.72 9.23 -0.86
CA MET A 37 -4.19 8.85 -2.20
C MET A 37 -4.46 7.35 -2.33
N ALA A 38 -4.20 6.56 -1.30
CA ALA A 38 -4.51 5.14 -1.31
C ALA A 38 -6.02 4.89 -1.45
N SER A 39 -6.37 3.83 -2.15
CA SER A 39 -7.75 3.45 -2.37
C SER A 39 -7.92 1.94 -2.23
N ASN A 40 -9.18 1.50 -2.23
CA ASN A 40 -9.52 0.09 -2.26
C ASN A 40 -9.72 -0.44 -3.69
N TYR A 41 -9.17 0.23 -4.68
CA TYR A 41 -9.33 -0.20 -6.07
C TYR A 41 -8.87 -1.66 -6.23
N ASN A 42 -9.61 -2.42 -7.03
CA ASN A 42 -9.52 -3.88 -7.14
C ASN A 42 -9.79 -4.63 -5.81
N SER A 43 -10.59 -4.03 -4.92
CA SER A 43 -10.99 -4.63 -3.63
C SER A 43 -9.80 -4.99 -2.75
N ARG A 44 -8.77 -4.16 -2.76
CA ARG A 44 -7.57 -4.36 -1.94
C ARG A 44 -7.65 -3.54 -0.66
N PRO A 45 -7.40 -4.14 0.50
CA PRO A 45 -7.29 -3.39 1.75
C PRO A 45 -6.12 -2.41 1.73
N ARG A 46 -6.30 -1.26 2.40
CA ARG A 46 -5.21 -0.30 2.59
C ARG A 46 -4.11 -0.88 3.46
N ALA A 47 -2.87 -0.52 3.12
CA ALA A 47 -1.68 -0.98 3.84
C ALA A 47 -1.60 -0.39 5.25
N ALA A 48 -0.88 -1.08 6.12
CA ALA A 48 -0.50 -0.55 7.42
C ALA A 48 0.49 0.60 7.26
N GLU A 49 0.53 1.50 8.25
CA GLU A 49 1.56 2.54 8.35
C GLU A 49 2.36 2.35 9.62
N VAL A 50 3.66 2.49 9.50
CA VAL A 50 4.63 2.32 10.58
C VAL A 50 5.52 3.55 10.64
N LEU A 51 5.67 4.11 11.82
CA LEU A 51 6.67 5.15 12.10
C LEU A 51 7.96 4.47 12.54
N VAL A 52 9.05 4.82 11.90
CA VAL A 52 10.40 4.44 12.35
C VAL A 52 11.05 5.68 12.94
N ASP A 53 11.40 5.64 14.22
CA ASP A 53 12.03 6.76 14.91
C ASP A 53 13.55 6.80 14.69
N ASP A 54 14.19 7.83 15.26
CA ASP A 54 15.63 8.05 15.11
C ASP A 54 16.50 6.92 15.70
N THR A 55 15.94 6.09 16.56
CA THR A 55 16.63 4.92 17.12
C THR A 55 16.47 3.67 16.26
N GLY A 56 15.66 3.74 15.20
CA GLY A 56 15.30 2.60 14.38
C GLY A 56 14.13 1.77 14.92
N ALA A 57 13.50 2.21 16.02
CA ALA A 57 12.34 1.52 16.57
C ALA A 57 11.11 1.76 15.69
N ALA A 58 10.38 0.69 15.38
CA ALA A 58 9.17 0.72 14.56
C ALA A 58 7.92 0.76 15.45
N LYS A 59 7.01 1.68 15.13
CA LYS A 59 5.72 1.84 15.84
C LYS A 59 4.60 1.79 14.83
N LEU A 60 3.62 0.93 15.06
CA LEU A 60 2.42 0.86 14.24
C LEU A 60 1.56 2.10 14.54
N ILE A 61 1.36 2.96 13.54
CA ILE A 61 0.51 4.16 13.67
C ILE A 61 -0.85 3.99 12.99
N ARG A 62 -0.95 3.09 12.01
CA ARG A 62 -2.22 2.68 11.42
C ARG A 62 -2.14 1.19 11.09
N ARG A 63 -3.04 0.39 11.63
CA ARG A 63 -3.09 -1.03 11.29
C ARG A 63 -3.60 -1.25 9.86
N ARG A 64 -3.27 -2.39 9.29
CA ARG A 64 -3.77 -2.80 7.98
C ARG A 64 -5.30 -2.90 8.01
N GLU A 65 -5.94 -2.41 6.97
CA GLU A 65 -7.38 -2.55 6.78
C GLU A 65 -7.76 -4.03 6.58
N THR A 66 -8.91 -4.41 7.09
CA THR A 66 -9.48 -5.75 6.88
C THR A 66 -10.56 -5.71 5.80
N LEU A 67 -10.88 -6.87 5.22
CA LEU A 67 -12.01 -6.98 4.28
C LEU A 67 -13.33 -6.59 4.92
N ALA A 68 -13.55 -6.94 6.18
CA ALA A 68 -14.76 -6.57 6.92
C ALA A 68 -14.91 -5.05 7.01
N GLU A 69 -13.82 -4.33 7.23
CA GLU A 69 -13.83 -2.86 7.27
C GLU A 69 -14.15 -2.24 5.91
N MET A 70 -13.64 -2.82 4.83
CA MET A 70 -13.96 -2.36 3.47
C MET A 70 -15.46 -2.48 3.19
N LEU A 71 -16.14 -3.47 3.77
CA LEU A 71 -17.55 -3.77 3.54
C LEU A 71 -18.46 -3.21 4.64
N ALA A 72 -17.91 -2.47 5.60
CA ALA A 72 -18.64 -2.02 6.81
C ALA A 72 -19.86 -1.16 6.49
N ASN A 73 -19.83 -0.43 5.37
CA ASN A 73 -20.94 0.45 4.96
C ASN A 73 -21.93 -0.22 4.01
N GLU A 74 -21.71 -1.47 3.66
CA GLU A 74 -22.63 -2.22 2.81
C GLU A 74 -23.86 -2.64 3.60
N HIS A 75 -25.02 -2.58 2.96
CA HIS A 75 -26.28 -3.02 3.54
C HIS A 75 -26.68 -4.37 2.95
N ASN A 76 -27.11 -5.29 3.83
CA ASN A 76 -27.74 -6.51 3.39
C ASN A 76 -29.18 -6.23 2.99
N LEU A 77 -29.50 -6.40 1.71
CA LEU A 77 -30.84 -6.16 1.16
C LEU A 77 -31.71 -7.42 1.12
N LEU A 78 -31.20 -8.53 1.59
CA LEU A 78 -31.94 -9.81 1.61
C LEU A 78 -32.50 -10.12 3.04
#